data_f711093cff91dfeadee8598bd824dfe3
#
_entry.id   f711093cff91dfeadee8598bd824dfe3
#
_cell.length_a   1.000
_cell.length_b   1.000
_cell.length_c   1.000
_cell.angle_alpha   90.00
_cell.angle_beta   90.00
_cell.angle_gamma   90.00
#
_symmetry.space_group_name_H-M   'P 1'
#
loop_
_entity.id
_entity.type
_entity.pdbx_description
1 polymer ?
#
loop_
_entity_poly.entity_id
_entity_poly.type
_entity_poly.pdbx_seq_one_letter_code
_entity_poly.pdbx_strand_id
1 'polypeptide(L)'
;MFRIESARIIAGVTRIVRDVGIAEEIAQDALVTALEQWPQSGVPDRPGAWLMATAKHRAIDLVRRKETYARKLAEVGRTLEDEPPPAEPAEPDDIDDDLLRLVFTVCHPVLATEARIALTLRLIGGLTTQEIARAFLASESTIAQRIVRAKRTLAKAAVPFEVPYGADRGARLSSVLEVIYLVFNEGYSATSGDDLVRPALCEDALRLARVLAALMPEEGEVHGLAALLEFQASRIATRTGPDGEPVLLADQNRARWNRLLIARGARAMSRAGSGPYALQAAIAGCHAAAVRYEDTDWAAIATLYGRLVQLTPSPVVELNRAVAVSMAEGPAAALPLVDALAREPALSAYYLLPSVRGDLLERLGRPREARGEFERAASLTRNERERTLLLRRAARL
;
A
#
# COMPACT_ATOMS: atom_id res chain seq x y z
N MET A 1 -8.07 -11.37 14.48
CA MET A 1 -8.52 -10.54 15.62
C MET A 1 -7.41 -9.61 16.14
N PHE A 2 -6.26 -10.10 16.60
CA PHE A 2 -5.18 -9.28 17.17
C PHE A 2 -4.69 -8.10 16.29
N ARG A 3 -4.48 -8.30 14.99
CA ARG A 3 -3.94 -7.27 14.11
C ARG A 3 -4.82 -6.02 13.99
N ILE A 4 -6.15 -6.18 14.00
CA ILE A 4 -7.10 -5.07 13.90
C ILE A 4 -7.21 -4.32 15.23
N GLU A 5 -7.33 -5.06 16.34
CA GLU A 5 -7.43 -4.47 17.69
C GLU A 5 -6.16 -3.74 18.09
N SER A 6 -4.96 -4.26 17.74
CA SER A 6 -3.68 -3.61 18.02
C SER A 6 -3.61 -2.19 17.45
N ALA A 7 -4.01 -1.98 16.20
CA ALA A 7 -3.99 -0.66 15.58
C ALA A 7 -4.93 0.33 16.30
N ARG A 8 -6.12 -0.12 16.70
CA ARG A 8 -7.08 0.69 17.46
C ARG A 8 -6.55 1.06 18.85
N ILE A 9 -5.91 0.09 19.53
CA ILE A 9 -5.31 0.34 20.85
C ILE A 9 -4.17 1.34 20.73
N ILE A 10 -3.26 1.16 19.77
CA ILE A 10 -2.16 2.10 19.50
C ILE A 10 -2.73 3.50 19.22
N ALA A 11 -3.76 3.62 18.41
CA ALA A 11 -4.39 4.89 18.07
C ALA A 11 -4.95 5.59 19.31
N GLY A 12 -5.79 4.90 20.10
CA GLY A 12 -6.39 5.44 21.31
C GLY A 12 -5.35 5.81 22.39
N VAL A 13 -4.28 5.04 22.52
CA VAL A 13 -3.16 5.34 23.43
C VAL A 13 -2.32 6.52 22.90
N THR A 14 -2.09 6.62 21.60
CA THR A 14 -1.36 7.76 21.00
C THR A 14 -2.04 9.09 21.31
N ARG A 15 -3.38 9.13 21.33
CA ARG A 15 -4.13 10.31 21.75
C ARG A 15 -3.75 10.79 23.16
N ILE A 16 -3.48 9.85 24.07
CA ILE A 16 -3.14 10.15 25.49
C ILE A 16 -1.67 10.54 25.62
N VAL A 17 -0.75 9.70 25.07
CA VAL A 17 0.69 9.86 25.31
C VAL A 17 1.39 10.77 24.30
N ARG A 18 0.73 11.12 23.19
CA ARG A 18 1.24 11.97 22.08
C ARG A 18 2.53 11.46 21.44
N ASP A 19 2.81 10.15 21.57
CA ASP A 19 3.99 9.49 21.00
C ASP A 19 3.62 8.08 20.53
N VAL A 20 3.76 7.83 19.22
CA VAL A 20 3.40 6.54 18.60
C VAL A 20 4.32 5.40 19.05
N GLY A 21 5.57 5.70 19.46
CA GLY A 21 6.50 4.71 19.96
C GLY A 21 6.09 4.20 21.33
N ILE A 22 5.83 5.12 22.24
CA ILE A 22 5.31 4.82 23.60
C ILE A 22 3.96 4.12 23.51
N ALA A 23 3.09 4.56 22.61
CA ALA A 23 1.78 3.96 22.42
C ALA A 23 1.88 2.48 21.95
N GLU A 24 2.81 2.16 21.04
CA GLU A 24 3.05 0.77 20.63
C GLU A 24 3.55 -0.08 21.79
N GLU A 25 4.50 0.40 22.60
CA GLU A 25 5.02 -0.31 23.78
C GLU A 25 3.90 -0.62 24.76
N ILE A 26 3.07 0.36 25.11
CA ILE A 26 1.92 0.18 26.01
C ILE A 26 0.90 -0.83 25.44
N ALA A 27 0.64 -0.79 24.13
CA ALA A 27 -0.26 -1.73 23.47
C ALA A 27 0.30 -3.17 23.55
N GLN A 28 1.60 -3.35 23.33
CA GLN A 28 2.28 -4.64 23.46
C GLN A 28 2.24 -5.15 24.92
N ASP A 29 2.49 -4.30 25.88
CA ASP A 29 2.39 -4.65 27.30
C ASP A 29 0.98 -5.09 27.72
N ALA A 30 -0.05 -4.46 27.17
CA ALA A 30 -1.44 -4.88 27.42
C ALA A 30 -1.71 -6.29 26.84
N LEU A 31 -1.13 -6.61 25.67
CA LEU A 31 -1.19 -7.94 25.07
C LEU A 31 -0.44 -8.99 25.91
N VAL A 32 0.73 -8.66 26.42
CA VAL A 32 1.49 -9.56 27.33
C VAL A 32 0.66 -9.84 28.58
N THR A 33 0.05 -8.80 29.17
CA THR A 33 -0.83 -8.98 30.34
C THR A 33 -2.02 -9.90 30.04
N ALA A 34 -2.61 -9.80 28.84
CA ALA A 34 -3.69 -10.70 28.45
C ALA A 34 -3.21 -12.16 28.33
N LEU A 35 -2.02 -12.38 27.76
CA LEU A 35 -1.42 -13.72 27.64
C LEU A 35 -1.10 -14.34 29.01
N GLU A 36 -0.80 -13.53 30.01
CA GLU A 36 -0.52 -13.99 31.38
C GLU A 36 -1.81 -14.27 32.16
N GLN A 37 -2.84 -13.42 32.03
CA GLN A 37 -4.05 -13.47 32.86
C GLN A 37 -5.15 -14.38 32.27
N TRP A 38 -5.38 -14.35 30.96
CA TRP A 38 -6.49 -15.08 30.35
C TRP A 38 -6.41 -16.62 30.44
N PRO A 39 -5.23 -17.26 30.48
CA PRO A 39 -5.16 -18.71 30.76
C PRO A 39 -5.74 -19.09 32.13
N GLN A 40 -5.73 -18.16 33.12
CA GLN A 40 -6.19 -18.41 34.49
C GLN A 40 -7.62 -17.88 34.71
N SER A 41 -7.95 -16.70 34.17
CA SER A 41 -9.24 -16.01 34.44
C SER A 41 -10.29 -16.26 33.32
N GLY A 42 -9.91 -16.90 32.20
CA GLY A 42 -10.74 -16.98 31.01
C GLY A 42 -10.62 -15.75 30.13
N VAL A 43 -10.96 -15.91 28.85
CA VAL A 43 -11.01 -14.79 27.89
C VAL A 43 -12.28 -13.98 28.17
N PRO A 44 -12.18 -12.64 28.35
CA PRO A 44 -13.36 -11.79 28.56
C PRO A 44 -14.33 -11.83 27.39
N ASP A 45 -15.62 -11.54 27.60
CA ASP A 45 -16.64 -11.47 26.57
C ASP A 45 -16.31 -10.43 25.48
N ARG A 46 -15.60 -9.35 25.84
CA ARG A 46 -15.14 -8.28 24.95
C ARG A 46 -13.62 -8.09 25.05
N PRO A 47 -12.83 -8.98 24.42
CA PRO A 47 -11.35 -8.95 24.57
C PRO A 47 -10.72 -7.63 24.14
N GLY A 48 -11.21 -7.03 23.04
CA GLY A 48 -10.71 -5.74 22.54
C GLY A 48 -10.97 -4.59 23.52
N ALA A 49 -12.14 -4.55 24.15
CA ALA A 49 -12.46 -3.53 25.16
C ALA A 49 -11.58 -3.68 26.42
N TRP A 50 -11.33 -4.91 26.86
CA TRP A 50 -10.43 -5.17 27.99
C TRP A 50 -9.00 -4.73 27.71
N LEU A 51 -8.48 -5.04 26.52
CA LEU A 51 -7.13 -4.62 26.07
C LEU A 51 -7.04 -3.10 26.01
N MET A 52 -8.05 -2.43 25.44
CA MET A 52 -8.10 -0.98 25.36
C MET A 52 -8.11 -0.33 26.76
N ALA A 53 -8.93 -0.83 27.68
CA ALA A 53 -8.98 -0.33 29.05
C ALA A 53 -7.63 -0.50 29.75
N THR A 54 -7.02 -1.68 29.65
CA THR A 54 -5.71 -1.98 30.25
C THR A 54 -4.62 -1.05 29.69
N ALA A 55 -4.60 -0.84 28.37
CA ALA A 55 -3.64 0.06 27.72
C ALA A 55 -3.88 1.53 28.13
N LYS A 56 -5.13 2.00 28.17
CA LYS A 56 -5.46 3.37 28.62
C LYS A 56 -5.05 3.63 30.07
N HIS A 57 -5.31 2.70 30.99
CA HIS A 57 -4.87 2.86 32.40
C HIS A 57 -3.35 3.04 32.47
N ARG A 58 -2.58 2.20 31.75
CA ARG A 58 -1.10 2.33 31.70
C ARG A 58 -0.65 3.66 31.11
N ALA A 59 -1.33 4.12 30.06
CA ALA A 59 -1.02 5.39 29.41
C ALA A 59 -1.24 6.57 30.37
N ILE A 60 -2.38 6.59 31.08
CA ILE A 60 -2.70 7.63 32.05
C ILE A 60 -1.70 7.60 33.20
N ASP A 61 -1.36 6.44 33.75
CA ASP A 61 -0.36 6.30 34.78
C ASP A 61 1.01 6.81 34.37
N LEU A 62 1.41 6.54 33.13
CA LEU A 62 2.68 7.05 32.56
C LEU A 62 2.68 8.57 32.49
N VAL A 63 1.60 9.17 31.97
CA VAL A 63 1.46 10.63 31.85
C VAL A 63 1.51 11.26 33.27
N ARG A 64 0.73 10.76 34.23
CA ARG A 64 0.73 11.25 35.61
C ARG A 64 2.11 11.17 36.27
N ARG A 65 2.85 10.08 36.04
CA ARG A 65 4.24 9.96 36.54
C ARG A 65 5.16 11.00 35.94
N LYS A 66 5.07 11.23 34.60
CA LYS A 66 5.87 12.26 33.91
C LYS A 66 5.55 13.66 34.40
N GLU A 67 4.27 13.99 34.60
CA GLU A 67 3.82 15.29 35.14
C GLU A 67 4.27 15.49 36.57
N THR A 68 4.15 14.46 37.43
CA THR A 68 4.63 14.51 38.82
C THR A 68 6.15 14.68 38.87
N TYR A 69 6.89 14.00 37.97
CA TYR A 69 8.34 14.15 37.88
C TYR A 69 8.73 15.55 37.38
N ALA A 70 8.05 16.05 36.33
CA ALA A 70 8.28 17.39 35.80
C ALA A 70 7.95 18.48 36.86
N ARG A 71 6.86 18.29 37.65
CA ARG A 71 6.49 19.17 38.75
C ARG A 71 7.56 19.18 39.89
N LYS A 72 8.05 17.99 40.26
CA LYS A 72 9.14 17.89 41.25
C LYS A 72 10.45 18.53 40.75
N LEU A 73 10.76 18.42 39.48
CA LEU A 73 11.90 19.14 38.87
C LEU A 73 11.67 20.64 38.82
N ALA A 74 10.43 21.09 38.55
CA ALA A 74 10.06 22.50 38.52
C ALA A 74 9.95 23.08 39.95
N GLU A 75 9.58 22.30 41.00
CA GLU A 75 9.63 22.70 42.40
C GLU A 75 11.06 22.95 42.87
N VAL A 76 12.04 22.27 42.30
CA VAL A 76 13.47 22.62 42.51
C VAL A 76 13.85 23.90 41.76
N GLY A 77 13.00 24.41 40.85
CA GLY A 77 13.22 25.56 39.95
C GLY A 77 12.03 26.54 39.80
N ARG A 78 11.15 26.78 40.80
CA ARG A 78 10.02 27.77 40.81
C ARG A 78 8.60 27.29 40.49
N THR A 79 7.70 27.56 41.49
CA THR A 79 6.30 28.02 41.53
C THR A 79 5.32 27.72 40.41
N LEU A 80 4.25 26.98 40.83
CA LEU A 80 2.81 27.03 40.49
C LEU A 80 2.38 27.59 39.13
N GLU A 81 1.76 26.71 38.31
CA GLU A 81 0.57 27.04 37.54
C GLU A 81 -0.16 25.76 37.08
N ASP A 82 -1.44 25.78 37.28
CA ASP A 82 -2.61 25.02 36.85
C ASP A 82 -2.52 23.57 36.31
N GLU A 83 -3.31 22.73 36.91
CA GLU A 83 -3.58 21.33 36.61
C GLU A 83 -4.60 21.23 35.46
N PRO A 84 -4.30 20.53 34.33
CA PRO A 84 -5.31 20.25 33.33
C PRO A 84 -6.28 19.16 33.77
N PRO A 85 -7.57 19.21 33.35
CA PRO A 85 -8.59 18.28 33.77
C PRO A 85 -8.34 16.85 33.27
N PRO A 86 -8.85 15.81 33.98
CA PRO A 86 -8.71 14.43 33.56
C PRO A 86 -9.45 14.17 32.24
N ALA A 87 -8.78 13.41 31.31
CA ALA A 87 -9.38 13.02 30.07
C ALA A 87 -10.57 12.09 30.26
N GLU A 88 -11.72 12.45 29.69
CA GLU A 88 -12.93 11.64 29.68
C GLU A 88 -12.75 10.32 28.91
N PRO A 89 -13.46 9.23 29.29
CA PRO A 89 -13.45 7.99 28.50
C PRO A 89 -14.05 8.21 27.11
N ALA A 90 -13.31 7.82 26.08
CA ALA A 90 -13.70 7.98 24.69
C ALA A 90 -14.93 7.14 24.34
N GLU A 91 -15.89 7.75 23.64
CA GLU A 91 -17.03 7.07 23.03
C GLU A 91 -16.61 6.22 21.79
N PRO A 92 -17.43 5.26 21.33
CA PRO A 92 -17.09 4.38 20.19
C PRO A 92 -16.71 5.12 18.90
N ASP A 93 -17.31 6.27 18.62
CA ASP A 93 -17.03 7.11 17.43
C ASP A 93 -15.62 7.72 17.47
N ASP A 94 -15.07 7.96 18.66
CA ASP A 94 -13.70 8.47 18.86
C ASP A 94 -12.62 7.47 18.39
N ILE A 95 -12.91 6.16 18.40
CA ILE A 95 -11.90 5.12 18.07
C ILE A 95 -11.58 5.10 16.57
N ASP A 96 -12.58 5.25 15.73
CA ASP A 96 -12.39 5.28 14.29
C ASP A 96 -11.70 6.59 13.86
N ASP A 97 -12.00 7.70 14.51
CA ASP A 97 -11.30 8.98 14.38
C ASP A 97 -9.83 8.88 14.81
N ASP A 98 -9.55 8.21 15.94
CA ASP A 98 -8.18 8.00 16.41
C ASP A 98 -7.37 7.12 15.43
N LEU A 99 -8.00 6.09 14.85
CA LEU A 99 -7.35 5.25 13.84
C LEU A 99 -7.01 6.06 12.58
N LEU A 100 -7.91 6.94 12.14
CA LEU A 100 -7.66 7.83 11.02
C LEU A 100 -6.50 8.81 11.33
N ARG A 101 -6.48 9.40 12.53
CA ARG A 101 -5.35 10.23 12.99
C ARG A 101 -4.02 9.48 12.97
N LEU A 102 -4.03 8.20 13.42
CA LEU A 102 -2.83 7.35 13.37
C LEU A 102 -2.37 7.13 11.93
N VAL A 103 -3.29 6.84 10.98
CA VAL A 103 -2.96 6.67 9.55
C VAL A 103 -2.25 7.91 9.02
N PHE A 104 -2.80 9.11 9.24
CA PHE A 104 -2.18 10.36 8.78
C PHE A 104 -0.84 10.66 9.46
N THR A 105 -0.69 10.25 10.71
CA THR A 105 0.57 10.44 11.45
C THR A 105 1.68 9.54 10.91
N VAL A 106 1.43 8.25 10.71
CA VAL A 106 2.47 7.30 10.24
C VAL A 106 2.82 7.48 8.77
N CYS A 107 1.89 8.02 7.97
CA CYS A 107 2.11 8.35 6.56
C CYS A 107 2.58 9.80 6.36
N HIS A 108 3.02 10.52 7.41
CA HIS A 108 3.41 11.92 7.31
C HIS A 108 4.58 12.12 6.34
N PRO A 109 4.53 13.13 5.43
CA PRO A 109 5.58 13.39 4.43
C PRO A 109 6.96 13.73 5.00
N VAL A 110 7.07 14.07 6.29
CA VAL A 110 8.37 14.23 6.98
C VAL A 110 9.19 12.95 6.99
N LEU A 111 8.55 11.80 6.82
CA LEU A 111 9.20 10.50 6.70
C LEU A 111 9.49 10.18 5.23
N ALA A 112 10.65 9.56 4.97
CA ALA A 112 10.91 8.94 3.67
C ALA A 112 9.89 7.81 3.37
N THR A 113 9.63 7.56 2.08
CA THR A 113 8.61 6.61 1.63
C THR A 113 8.76 5.24 2.24
N GLU A 114 9.99 4.69 2.28
CA GLU A 114 10.25 3.37 2.85
C GLU A 114 10.02 3.33 4.38
N ALA A 115 10.21 4.46 5.05
CA ALA A 115 9.93 4.58 6.48
C ALA A 115 8.42 4.64 6.74
N ARG A 116 7.66 5.36 5.91
CA ARG A 116 6.19 5.39 5.93
C ARG A 116 5.62 3.99 5.73
N ILE A 117 6.09 3.26 4.71
CA ILE A 117 5.67 1.89 4.41
C ILE A 117 5.93 0.96 5.62
N ALA A 118 7.16 0.94 6.13
CA ALA A 118 7.53 0.07 7.25
C ALA A 118 6.72 0.37 8.52
N LEU A 119 6.52 1.66 8.83
CA LEU A 119 5.78 2.09 10.01
C LEU A 119 4.27 1.80 9.86
N THR A 120 3.69 2.00 8.69
CA THR A 120 2.28 1.69 8.40
C THR A 120 2.01 0.19 8.53
N LEU A 121 2.87 -0.64 7.94
CA LEU A 121 2.73 -2.10 8.07
C LEU A 121 2.89 -2.56 9.52
N ARG A 122 3.79 -1.95 10.28
CA ARG A 122 4.01 -2.26 11.68
C ARG A 122 2.83 -1.88 12.56
N LEU A 123 2.41 -0.62 12.54
CA LEU A 123 1.46 -0.06 13.50
C LEU A 123 -0.01 -0.26 13.09
N ILE A 124 -0.31 -0.22 11.79
CA ILE A 124 -1.67 -0.37 11.27
C ILE A 124 -1.88 -1.76 10.69
N GLY A 125 -0.90 -2.28 9.93
CA GLY A 125 -0.88 -3.64 9.39
C GLY A 125 -0.77 -4.71 10.48
N GLY A 126 -0.14 -4.40 11.61
CA GLY A 126 0.11 -5.35 12.69
C GLY A 126 1.15 -6.42 12.32
N LEU A 127 2.01 -6.14 11.32
CA LEU A 127 3.08 -7.04 10.92
C LEU A 127 4.24 -6.97 11.91
N THR A 128 4.91 -8.10 12.10
CA THR A 128 6.18 -8.15 12.81
C THR A 128 7.31 -7.57 11.96
N THR A 129 8.39 -7.13 12.59
CA THR A 129 9.59 -6.66 11.89
C THR A 129 10.14 -7.73 10.93
N GLN A 130 10.08 -9.00 11.32
CA GLN A 130 10.51 -10.13 10.50
C GLN A 130 9.61 -10.32 9.27
N GLU A 131 8.28 -10.22 9.41
CA GLU A 131 7.35 -10.29 8.27
C GLU A 131 7.60 -9.16 7.27
N ILE A 132 7.81 -7.93 7.75
CA ILE A 132 8.15 -6.78 6.91
C ILE A 132 9.49 -6.98 6.22
N ALA A 133 10.52 -7.44 6.95
CA ALA A 133 11.85 -7.71 6.40
C ALA A 133 11.80 -8.75 5.28
N ARG A 134 11.08 -9.85 5.50
CA ARG A 134 10.85 -10.89 4.50
C ARG A 134 10.10 -10.36 3.29
N ALA A 135 9.07 -9.54 3.51
CA ALA A 135 8.25 -8.97 2.45
C ALA A 135 9.04 -8.04 1.51
N PHE A 136 10.04 -7.33 2.02
CA PHE A 136 10.86 -6.39 1.24
C PHE A 136 12.28 -6.88 0.98
N LEU A 137 12.57 -8.16 1.22
CA LEU A 137 13.90 -8.78 1.05
C LEU A 137 15.01 -7.96 1.72
N ALA A 138 14.71 -7.42 2.89
CA ALA A 138 15.63 -6.65 3.72
C ALA A 138 16.04 -7.46 4.97
N SER A 139 17.14 -7.06 5.63
CA SER A 139 17.49 -7.64 6.92
C SER A 139 16.51 -7.14 8.01
N GLU A 140 16.24 -7.99 9.00
CA GLU A 140 15.38 -7.62 10.13
C GLU A 140 15.96 -6.41 10.89
N SER A 141 17.28 -6.33 11.03
CA SER A 141 17.98 -5.19 11.64
C SER A 141 17.76 -3.89 10.86
N THR A 142 17.76 -3.94 9.53
CA THR A 142 17.47 -2.78 8.66
C THR A 142 16.05 -2.27 8.89
N ILE A 143 15.07 -3.14 8.92
CA ILE A 143 13.67 -2.76 9.16
C ILE A 143 13.48 -2.24 10.59
N ALA A 144 14.06 -2.91 11.59
CA ALA A 144 14.00 -2.45 12.99
C ALA A 144 14.56 -1.03 13.15
N GLN A 145 15.76 -0.77 12.60
CA GLN A 145 16.37 0.57 12.62
C GLN A 145 15.51 1.60 11.88
N ARG A 146 14.92 1.23 10.73
CA ARG A 146 14.04 2.11 9.96
C ARG A 146 12.81 2.52 10.76
N ILE A 147 12.15 1.57 11.44
CA ILE A 147 11.00 1.83 12.30
C ILE A 147 11.39 2.73 13.48
N VAL A 148 12.49 2.42 14.18
CA VAL A 148 12.98 3.22 15.32
C VAL A 148 13.28 4.66 14.89
N ARG A 149 13.98 4.84 13.76
CA ARG A 149 14.28 6.18 13.22
C ARG A 149 13.02 6.93 12.82
N ALA A 150 12.05 6.26 12.18
CA ALA A 150 10.77 6.85 11.82
C ALA A 150 10.02 7.40 13.03
N LYS A 151 9.88 6.60 14.10
CA LYS A 151 9.26 7.03 15.36
C LYS A 151 9.96 8.24 15.97
N ARG A 152 11.30 8.22 16.04
CA ARG A 152 12.10 9.35 16.53
C ARG A 152 11.91 10.61 15.67
N THR A 153 11.81 10.46 14.36
CA THR A 153 11.59 11.59 13.44
C THR A 153 10.24 12.21 13.67
N LEU A 154 9.17 11.40 13.83
CA LEU A 154 7.83 11.91 14.15
C LEU A 154 7.81 12.65 15.49
N ALA A 155 8.42 12.08 16.53
CA ALA A 155 8.50 12.70 17.86
C ALA A 155 9.29 14.02 17.80
N LYS A 156 10.46 14.03 17.12
CA LYS A 156 11.31 15.23 16.99
C LYS A 156 10.62 16.35 16.18
N ALA A 157 9.87 15.98 15.15
CA ALA A 157 9.12 16.92 14.33
C ALA A 157 7.82 17.39 15.00
N ALA A 158 7.50 16.86 16.19
CA ALA A 158 6.26 17.16 16.92
C ALA A 158 5.01 17.04 16.02
N VAL A 159 4.97 15.98 15.17
CA VAL A 159 3.86 15.77 14.24
C VAL A 159 2.56 15.66 15.02
N PRO A 160 1.55 16.52 14.72
CA PRO A 160 0.30 16.52 15.47
C PRO A 160 -0.49 15.23 15.20
N PHE A 161 -1.13 14.72 16.26
CA PHE A 161 -2.02 13.56 16.16
C PHE A 161 -3.43 14.02 15.82
N GLU A 162 -3.64 14.34 14.54
CA GLU A 162 -4.89 14.89 14.02
C GLU A 162 -5.15 14.46 12.58
N VAL A 163 -6.40 14.59 12.16
CA VAL A 163 -6.76 14.49 10.73
C VAL A 163 -6.51 15.86 10.11
N PRO A 164 -5.67 15.96 9.07
CA PRO A 164 -5.40 17.24 8.43
C PRO A 164 -6.67 17.81 7.78
N TYR A 165 -6.78 19.14 7.71
CA TYR A 165 -7.89 19.86 7.11
C TYR A 165 -7.41 20.92 6.13
N GLY A 166 -8.34 21.49 5.35
CA GLY A 166 -8.02 22.55 4.39
C GLY A 166 -7.03 22.08 3.30
N ALA A 167 -6.09 22.94 2.94
CA ALA A 167 -5.14 22.70 1.84
C ALA A 167 -4.20 21.51 2.08
N ASP A 168 -3.85 21.23 3.34
CA ASP A 168 -2.93 20.14 3.68
C ASP A 168 -3.57 18.74 3.54
N ARG A 169 -4.91 18.65 3.62
CA ARG A 169 -5.63 17.38 3.55
C ARG A 169 -5.31 16.59 2.28
N GLY A 170 -5.32 17.26 1.13
CA GLY A 170 -5.07 16.62 -0.17
C GLY A 170 -3.67 16.03 -0.28
N ALA A 171 -2.64 16.79 0.08
CA ALA A 171 -1.25 16.34 0.04
C ALA A 171 -1.01 15.19 1.04
N ARG A 172 -1.59 15.28 2.24
CA ARG A 172 -1.48 14.27 3.28
C ARG A 172 -2.21 12.99 2.90
N LEU A 173 -3.43 13.10 2.33
CA LEU A 173 -4.18 11.96 1.80
C LEU A 173 -3.43 11.27 0.65
N SER A 174 -2.85 12.03 -0.28
CA SER A 174 -2.02 11.47 -1.37
C SER A 174 -0.88 10.63 -0.82
N SER A 175 -0.23 11.06 0.27
CA SER A 175 0.83 10.29 0.94
C SER A 175 0.32 8.97 1.52
N VAL A 176 -0.89 8.94 2.07
CA VAL A 176 -1.52 7.70 2.58
C VAL A 176 -1.83 6.74 1.45
N LEU A 177 -2.47 7.24 0.38
CA LEU A 177 -2.82 6.44 -0.79
C LEU A 177 -1.58 5.86 -1.48
N GLU A 178 -0.51 6.66 -1.61
CA GLU A 178 0.78 6.21 -2.14
C GLU A 178 1.33 5.02 -1.36
N VAL A 179 1.35 5.10 -0.02
CA VAL A 179 1.87 4.02 0.83
C VAL A 179 1.09 2.72 0.62
N ILE A 180 -0.25 2.77 0.64
CA ILE A 180 -1.09 1.61 0.44
C ILE A 180 -0.87 1.01 -0.96
N TYR A 181 -0.80 1.86 -1.98
CA TYR A 181 -0.55 1.45 -3.36
C TYR A 181 0.82 0.77 -3.53
N LEU A 182 1.88 1.33 -2.94
CA LEU A 182 3.23 0.76 -3.01
C LEU A 182 3.33 -0.59 -2.29
N VAL A 183 2.67 -0.75 -1.14
CA VAL A 183 2.57 -2.04 -0.44
C VAL A 183 1.88 -3.08 -1.33
N PHE A 184 0.78 -2.69 -1.96
CA PHE A 184 0.08 -3.58 -2.89
C PHE A 184 0.94 -3.96 -4.08
N ASN A 185 1.60 -3.00 -4.72
CA ASN A 185 2.43 -3.24 -5.90
C ASN A 185 3.58 -4.19 -5.62
N GLU A 186 4.26 -4.04 -4.46
CA GLU A 186 5.30 -4.99 -4.06
C GLU A 186 4.74 -6.41 -3.83
N GLY A 187 3.50 -6.51 -3.34
CA GLY A 187 2.81 -7.79 -3.21
C GLY A 187 2.35 -8.37 -4.55
N TYR A 188 1.94 -7.50 -5.47
CA TYR A 188 1.36 -7.89 -6.75
C TYR A 188 2.41 -8.24 -7.81
N SER A 189 3.55 -7.56 -7.80
CA SER A 189 4.67 -7.78 -8.69
C SER A 189 5.96 -7.47 -7.94
N ALA A 190 6.54 -8.50 -7.32
CA ALA A 190 7.73 -8.37 -6.51
C ALA A 190 8.90 -7.83 -7.35
N THR A 191 9.52 -6.74 -6.87
CA THR A 191 10.60 -6.06 -7.59
C THR A 191 11.88 -6.85 -7.64
N SER A 192 12.03 -7.87 -6.78
CA SER A 192 13.23 -8.71 -6.67
C SER A 192 12.92 -10.05 -6.00
N GLY A 193 13.80 -11.04 -6.20
CA GLY A 193 13.70 -12.38 -5.62
C GLY A 193 13.07 -13.40 -6.57
N ASP A 194 12.78 -14.57 -6.03
CA ASP A 194 12.35 -15.74 -6.80
C ASP A 194 10.82 -15.81 -7.00
N ASP A 195 10.06 -15.11 -6.16
CA ASP A 195 8.62 -15.06 -6.26
C ASP A 195 8.15 -13.86 -7.08
N LEU A 196 7.18 -14.07 -7.97
CA LEU A 196 6.53 -13.00 -8.73
C LEU A 196 5.49 -12.27 -7.89
N VAL A 197 4.78 -12.98 -7.03
CA VAL A 197 3.64 -12.46 -6.25
C VAL A 197 3.83 -12.80 -4.77
N ARG A 198 3.52 -11.82 -3.90
CA ARG A 198 3.47 -11.96 -2.43
C ARG A 198 2.05 -11.70 -1.93
N PRO A 199 1.15 -12.71 -1.96
CA PRO A 199 -0.28 -12.52 -1.72
C PRO A 199 -0.60 -11.87 -0.38
N ALA A 200 0.16 -12.17 0.67
CA ALA A 200 -0.05 -11.60 2.00
C ALA A 200 0.06 -10.06 2.03
N LEU A 201 1.02 -9.47 1.27
CA LEU A 201 1.11 -8.01 1.16
C LEU A 201 -0.10 -7.41 0.42
N CYS A 202 -0.58 -8.09 -0.63
CA CYS A 202 -1.79 -7.65 -1.33
C CYS A 202 -3.01 -7.67 -0.41
N GLU A 203 -3.16 -8.71 0.43
CA GLU A 203 -4.24 -8.83 1.40
C GLU A 203 -4.17 -7.73 2.46
N ASP A 204 -2.98 -7.43 2.99
CA ASP A 204 -2.78 -6.36 3.97
C ASP A 204 -3.10 -4.98 3.36
N ALA A 205 -2.59 -4.69 2.15
CA ALA A 205 -2.88 -3.44 1.46
C ALA A 205 -4.37 -3.28 1.15
N LEU A 206 -5.02 -4.37 0.70
CA LEU A 206 -6.45 -4.38 0.42
C LEU A 206 -7.28 -4.14 1.69
N ARG A 207 -6.86 -4.72 2.82
CA ARG A 207 -7.47 -4.46 4.12
C ARG A 207 -7.33 -3.00 4.54
N LEU A 208 -6.13 -2.42 4.39
CA LEU A 208 -5.87 -1.00 4.69
C LEU A 208 -6.72 -0.07 3.83
N ALA A 209 -6.83 -0.35 2.52
CA ALA A 209 -7.67 0.44 1.61
C ALA A 209 -9.16 0.39 2.00
N ARG A 210 -9.66 -0.77 2.43
CA ARG A 210 -11.05 -0.94 2.90
C ARG A 210 -11.30 -0.17 4.21
N VAL A 211 -10.37 -0.23 5.15
CA VAL A 211 -10.45 0.54 6.39
C VAL A 211 -10.48 2.03 6.07
N LEU A 212 -9.57 2.50 5.22
CA LEU A 212 -9.54 3.91 4.83
C LEU A 212 -10.84 4.35 4.13
N ALA A 213 -11.40 3.51 3.24
CA ALA A 213 -12.67 3.79 2.57
C ALA A 213 -13.89 3.85 3.53
N ALA A 214 -13.84 3.09 4.63
CA ALA A 214 -14.84 3.18 5.68
C ALA A 214 -14.70 4.46 6.51
N LEU A 215 -13.46 4.87 6.81
CA LEU A 215 -13.15 6.08 7.61
C LEU A 215 -13.32 7.38 6.81
N MET A 216 -13.21 7.34 5.48
CA MET A 216 -13.29 8.50 4.59
C MET A 216 -14.29 8.25 3.45
N PRO A 217 -15.58 8.07 3.77
CA PRO A 217 -16.59 7.62 2.79
C PRO A 217 -16.86 8.61 1.66
N GLU A 218 -16.56 9.89 1.83
CA GLU A 218 -16.77 10.94 0.83
C GLU A 218 -15.57 11.19 -0.10
N GLU A 219 -14.44 10.50 0.14
CA GLU A 219 -13.22 10.74 -0.61
C GLU A 219 -13.13 9.82 -1.84
N GLY A 220 -13.44 10.37 -3.02
CA GLY A 220 -13.49 9.62 -4.28
C GLY A 220 -12.19 8.88 -4.62
N GLU A 221 -11.01 9.45 -4.37
CA GLU A 221 -9.72 8.79 -4.66
C GLU A 221 -9.43 7.62 -3.70
N VAL A 222 -9.95 7.65 -2.49
CA VAL A 222 -9.89 6.50 -1.57
C VAL A 222 -10.68 5.32 -2.13
N HIS A 223 -11.89 5.59 -2.64
CA HIS A 223 -12.70 4.58 -3.32
C HIS A 223 -12.07 4.13 -4.64
N GLY A 224 -11.43 5.05 -5.38
CA GLY A 224 -10.65 4.73 -6.58
C GLY A 224 -9.52 3.76 -6.30
N LEU A 225 -8.72 4.02 -5.27
CA LEU A 225 -7.67 3.09 -4.85
C LEU A 225 -8.26 1.75 -4.40
N ALA A 226 -9.28 1.73 -3.56
CA ALA A 226 -9.93 0.49 -3.12
C ALA A 226 -10.44 -0.33 -4.32
N ALA A 227 -11.09 0.30 -5.30
CA ALA A 227 -11.55 -0.36 -6.52
C ALA A 227 -10.39 -0.94 -7.33
N LEU A 228 -9.31 -0.18 -7.52
CA LEU A 228 -8.11 -0.63 -8.22
C LEU A 228 -7.53 -1.89 -7.58
N LEU A 229 -7.34 -1.87 -6.27
CA LEU A 229 -6.77 -3.00 -5.54
C LEU A 229 -7.69 -4.24 -5.57
N GLU A 230 -9.01 -4.07 -5.47
CA GLU A 230 -9.98 -5.16 -5.59
C GLU A 230 -9.92 -5.81 -6.98
N PHE A 231 -9.93 -5.02 -8.06
CA PHE A 231 -9.83 -5.53 -9.41
C PHE A 231 -8.51 -6.25 -9.67
N GLN A 232 -7.38 -5.67 -9.26
CA GLN A 232 -6.07 -6.29 -9.43
C GLN A 232 -5.94 -7.57 -8.58
N ALA A 233 -6.40 -7.56 -7.32
CA ALA A 233 -6.37 -8.73 -6.45
C ALA A 233 -7.23 -9.89 -6.98
N SER A 234 -8.29 -9.60 -7.74
CA SER A 234 -9.19 -10.62 -8.28
C SER A 234 -8.48 -11.66 -9.15
N ARG A 235 -7.38 -11.30 -9.79
CA ARG A 235 -6.64 -12.16 -10.71
C ARG A 235 -5.32 -12.72 -10.16
N ILE A 236 -4.96 -12.44 -8.91
CA ILE A 236 -3.68 -12.89 -8.31
C ILE A 236 -3.47 -14.40 -8.49
N ALA A 237 -4.51 -15.22 -8.23
CA ALA A 237 -4.42 -16.68 -8.32
C ALA A 237 -4.17 -17.23 -9.74
N THR A 238 -4.24 -16.37 -10.77
CA THR A 238 -4.03 -16.75 -12.18
C THR A 238 -2.79 -16.11 -12.79
N ARG A 239 -2.04 -15.33 -12.01
CA ARG A 239 -0.82 -14.66 -12.48
C ARG A 239 0.38 -15.57 -12.54
N THR A 240 0.32 -16.69 -11.80
CA THR A 240 1.38 -17.70 -11.77
C THR A 240 0.83 -19.07 -12.12
N GLY A 241 1.59 -19.84 -12.87
CA GLY A 241 1.34 -21.26 -13.15
C GLY A 241 1.70 -22.15 -11.94
N PRO A 242 1.52 -23.48 -12.07
CA PRO A 242 1.82 -24.44 -11.00
C PRO A 242 3.26 -24.37 -10.48
N ASP A 243 4.21 -24.06 -11.36
CA ASP A 243 5.64 -23.98 -11.04
C ASP A 243 6.10 -22.57 -10.65
N GLY A 244 5.15 -21.64 -10.39
CA GLY A 244 5.44 -20.23 -10.08
C GLY A 244 5.82 -19.39 -11.30
N GLU A 245 5.73 -19.93 -12.51
CA GLU A 245 6.01 -19.21 -13.76
C GLU A 245 4.99 -18.07 -13.99
N PRO A 246 5.43 -16.89 -14.47
CA PRO A 246 4.52 -15.83 -14.85
C PRO A 246 3.57 -16.25 -15.97
N VAL A 247 2.27 -16.01 -15.77
CA VAL A 247 1.24 -16.20 -16.81
C VAL A 247 0.88 -14.86 -17.40
N LEU A 248 1.06 -14.69 -18.71
CA LEU A 248 0.70 -13.45 -19.40
C LEU A 248 -0.80 -13.20 -19.31
N LEU A 249 -1.21 -11.93 -19.35
CA LEU A 249 -2.62 -11.54 -19.21
C LEU A 249 -3.54 -12.20 -20.23
N ALA A 250 -3.05 -12.41 -21.45
CA ALA A 250 -3.78 -13.10 -22.51
C ALA A 250 -4.05 -14.59 -22.19
N ASP A 251 -3.13 -15.22 -21.45
CA ASP A 251 -3.16 -16.64 -21.14
C ASP A 251 -3.85 -16.93 -19.78
N GLN A 252 -4.22 -15.90 -19.03
CA GLN A 252 -4.89 -16.06 -17.73
C GLN A 252 -6.32 -16.59 -17.89
N ASN A 253 -6.64 -17.66 -17.17
CA ASN A 253 -7.99 -18.17 -17.11
C ASN A 253 -8.91 -17.23 -16.30
N ARG A 254 -9.66 -16.36 -17.00
CA ARG A 254 -10.56 -15.37 -16.40
C ARG A 254 -11.73 -15.99 -15.62
N ALA A 255 -12.11 -17.24 -15.89
CA ALA A 255 -13.12 -17.94 -15.11
C ALA A 255 -12.68 -18.20 -13.66
N ARG A 256 -11.38 -18.22 -13.40
CA ARG A 256 -10.78 -18.37 -12.06
C ARG A 256 -10.56 -17.04 -11.34
N TRP A 257 -10.86 -15.90 -11.97
CA TRP A 257 -10.77 -14.61 -11.30
C TRP A 257 -11.83 -14.50 -10.21
N ASN A 258 -11.46 -13.94 -9.07
CA ASN A 258 -12.34 -13.86 -7.90
C ASN A 258 -13.50 -12.87 -8.14
N ARG A 259 -14.70 -13.43 -8.40
CA ARG A 259 -15.93 -12.66 -8.70
C ARG A 259 -16.38 -11.77 -7.55
N LEU A 260 -16.12 -12.16 -6.30
CA LEU A 260 -16.46 -11.33 -5.14
C LEU A 260 -15.60 -10.05 -5.11
N LEU A 261 -14.29 -10.17 -5.40
CA LEU A 261 -13.40 -9.01 -5.48
C LEU A 261 -13.79 -8.11 -6.65
N ILE A 262 -14.14 -8.66 -7.81
CA ILE A 262 -14.64 -7.88 -8.96
C ILE A 262 -15.92 -7.10 -8.57
N ALA A 263 -16.88 -7.74 -7.92
CA ALA A 263 -18.11 -7.09 -7.48
C ALA A 263 -17.85 -5.98 -6.43
N ARG A 264 -16.90 -6.20 -5.51
CA ARG A 264 -16.46 -5.17 -4.55
C ARG A 264 -15.77 -3.99 -5.25
N GLY A 265 -14.90 -4.27 -6.21
CA GLY A 265 -14.26 -3.25 -7.04
C GLY A 265 -15.28 -2.39 -7.79
N ALA A 266 -16.29 -3.01 -8.43
CA ALA A 266 -17.34 -2.30 -9.11
C ALA A 266 -18.18 -1.41 -8.15
N ARG A 267 -18.47 -1.89 -6.94
CA ARG A 267 -19.16 -1.10 -5.90
C ARG A 267 -18.29 0.07 -5.42
N ALA A 268 -17.01 -0.12 -5.21
CA ALA A 268 -16.11 0.97 -4.85
C ALA A 268 -15.99 1.98 -6.00
N MET A 269 -15.93 1.50 -7.25
CA MET A 269 -15.87 2.34 -8.45
C MET A 269 -17.08 3.28 -8.60
N SER A 270 -18.29 2.87 -8.16
CA SER A 270 -19.48 3.75 -8.21
C SER A 270 -19.37 4.97 -7.27
N ARG A 271 -18.43 4.96 -6.33
CA ARG A 271 -18.14 6.06 -5.40
C ARG A 271 -16.79 6.75 -5.70
N ALA A 272 -16.04 6.24 -6.67
CA ALA A 272 -14.77 6.80 -7.06
C ALA A 272 -14.96 8.13 -7.79
N GLY A 273 -13.99 9.03 -7.61
CA GLY A 273 -13.94 10.30 -8.33
C GLY A 273 -13.43 10.14 -9.77
N SER A 274 -12.71 11.15 -10.22
CA SER A 274 -12.10 11.20 -11.57
C SER A 274 -10.58 11.38 -11.52
N GLY A 275 -9.98 11.21 -10.37
CA GLY A 275 -8.54 11.36 -10.16
C GLY A 275 -7.72 10.14 -10.61
N PRO A 276 -6.41 10.14 -10.35
CA PRO A 276 -5.49 9.14 -10.88
C PRO A 276 -5.82 7.69 -10.48
N TYR A 277 -6.22 7.44 -9.23
CA TYR A 277 -6.57 6.07 -8.81
C TYR A 277 -7.91 5.62 -9.39
N ALA A 278 -8.89 6.53 -9.51
CA ALA A 278 -10.16 6.24 -10.15
C ALA A 278 -9.98 5.86 -11.63
N LEU A 279 -9.11 6.57 -12.38
CA LEU A 279 -8.79 6.23 -13.76
C LEU A 279 -8.08 4.88 -13.88
N GLN A 280 -7.11 4.59 -13.02
CA GLN A 280 -6.44 3.29 -12.98
C GLN A 280 -7.41 2.16 -12.62
N ALA A 281 -8.34 2.40 -11.70
CA ALA A 281 -9.40 1.45 -11.36
C ALA A 281 -10.33 1.20 -12.55
N ALA A 282 -10.70 2.23 -13.30
CA ALA A 282 -11.52 2.09 -14.51
C ALA A 282 -10.82 1.22 -15.57
N ILE A 283 -9.51 1.43 -15.78
CA ILE A 283 -8.68 0.59 -16.66
C ILE A 283 -8.69 -0.88 -16.20
N ALA A 284 -8.45 -1.12 -14.90
CA ALA A 284 -8.51 -2.46 -14.34
C ALA A 284 -9.91 -3.07 -14.43
N GLY A 285 -10.95 -2.25 -14.31
CA GLY A 285 -12.35 -2.61 -14.49
C GLY A 285 -12.68 -3.09 -15.91
N CYS A 286 -12.13 -2.45 -16.96
CA CYS A 286 -12.29 -2.91 -18.35
C CYS A 286 -11.76 -4.35 -18.52
N HIS A 287 -10.62 -4.68 -17.91
CA HIS A 287 -10.11 -6.04 -17.92
C HIS A 287 -10.99 -7.01 -17.14
N ALA A 288 -11.51 -6.58 -15.97
CA ALA A 288 -12.33 -7.42 -15.10
C ALA A 288 -13.74 -7.67 -15.65
N ALA A 289 -14.27 -6.76 -16.46
CA ALA A 289 -15.57 -6.88 -17.09
C ALA A 289 -15.56 -7.87 -18.28
N ALA A 290 -14.45 -7.98 -19.01
CA ALA A 290 -14.34 -8.84 -20.16
C ALA A 290 -14.27 -10.31 -19.76
N VAL A 291 -15.14 -11.14 -20.34
CA VAL A 291 -15.18 -12.59 -20.09
C VAL A 291 -13.97 -13.30 -20.72
N ARG A 292 -13.59 -12.90 -21.91
CA ARG A 292 -12.41 -13.39 -22.63
C ARG A 292 -11.44 -12.24 -22.86
N TYR A 293 -10.18 -12.56 -23.13
CA TYR A 293 -9.15 -11.55 -23.40
C TYR A 293 -9.49 -10.67 -24.61
N GLU A 294 -10.04 -11.29 -25.65
CA GLU A 294 -10.43 -10.65 -26.92
C GLU A 294 -11.58 -9.65 -26.74
N ASP A 295 -12.42 -9.85 -25.72
CA ASP A 295 -13.57 -8.99 -25.42
C ASP A 295 -13.16 -7.72 -24.61
N THR A 296 -11.86 -7.55 -24.30
CA THR A 296 -11.36 -6.38 -23.55
C THR A 296 -11.49 -5.11 -24.39
N ASP A 297 -12.14 -4.09 -23.83
CA ASP A 297 -12.30 -2.77 -24.48
C ASP A 297 -10.99 -1.97 -24.44
N TRP A 298 -10.10 -2.31 -25.37
CA TRP A 298 -8.79 -1.66 -25.48
C TRP A 298 -8.88 -0.20 -25.91
N ALA A 299 -9.90 0.19 -26.66
CA ALA A 299 -10.12 1.57 -27.09
C ALA A 299 -10.49 2.45 -25.88
N ALA A 300 -11.38 1.95 -25.00
CA ALA A 300 -11.69 2.61 -23.74
C ALA A 300 -10.43 2.71 -22.84
N ILE A 301 -9.64 1.64 -22.73
CA ILE A 301 -8.39 1.63 -21.95
C ILE A 301 -7.40 2.68 -22.50
N ALA A 302 -7.18 2.77 -23.82
CA ALA A 302 -6.31 3.77 -24.41
C ALA A 302 -6.77 5.21 -24.11
N THR A 303 -8.08 5.45 -24.18
CA THR A 303 -8.70 6.73 -23.82
C THR A 303 -8.48 7.08 -22.33
N LEU A 304 -8.69 6.12 -21.43
CA LEU A 304 -8.47 6.30 -19.99
C LEU A 304 -7.00 6.60 -19.66
N TYR A 305 -6.07 5.91 -20.30
CA TYR A 305 -4.64 6.23 -20.18
C TYR A 305 -4.31 7.64 -20.71
N GLY A 306 -4.94 8.07 -21.80
CA GLY A 306 -4.79 9.44 -22.31
C GLY A 306 -5.18 10.49 -21.26
N ARG A 307 -6.30 10.27 -20.55
CA ARG A 307 -6.72 11.12 -19.42
C ARG A 307 -5.75 11.04 -18.23
N LEU A 308 -5.27 9.84 -17.91
CA LEU A 308 -4.34 9.63 -16.80
C LEU A 308 -3.01 10.37 -17.03
N VAL A 309 -2.48 10.36 -18.26
CA VAL A 309 -1.27 11.10 -18.64
C VAL A 309 -1.45 12.61 -18.42
N GLN A 310 -2.64 13.16 -18.72
CA GLN A 310 -2.92 14.58 -18.50
C GLN A 310 -2.91 14.94 -17.01
N LEU A 311 -3.39 14.05 -16.13
CA LEU A 311 -3.40 14.28 -14.68
C LEU A 311 -2.06 13.97 -14.01
N THR A 312 -1.36 12.96 -14.51
CA THR A 312 -0.11 12.47 -13.93
C THR A 312 0.87 12.18 -15.07
N PRO A 313 1.55 13.20 -15.59
CA PRO A 313 2.57 13.01 -16.62
C PRO A 313 3.67 12.07 -16.14
N SER A 314 3.77 10.90 -16.78
CA SER A 314 4.75 9.87 -16.43
C SER A 314 5.11 9.04 -17.65
N PRO A 315 6.42 8.85 -17.96
CA PRO A 315 6.84 7.97 -19.06
C PRO A 315 6.35 6.52 -18.91
N VAL A 316 6.16 6.03 -17.68
CA VAL A 316 5.58 4.70 -17.41
C VAL A 316 4.10 4.66 -17.82
N VAL A 317 3.33 5.69 -17.51
CA VAL A 317 1.91 5.78 -17.92
C VAL A 317 1.79 5.86 -19.45
N GLU A 318 2.67 6.62 -20.10
CA GLU A 318 2.73 6.68 -21.57
C GLU A 318 3.10 5.33 -22.18
N LEU A 319 4.02 4.57 -21.58
CA LEU A 319 4.35 3.22 -22.06
C LEU A 319 3.12 2.30 -21.96
N ASN A 320 2.37 2.35 -20.87
CA ASN A 320 1.14 1.58 -20.71
C ASN A 320 0.06 2.02 -21.72
N ARG A 321 -0.03 3.34 -22.01
CA ARG A 321 -0.91 3.86 -23.06
C ARG A 321 -0.53 3.30 -24.43
N ALA A 322 0.78 3.25 -24.75
CA ALA A 322 1.25 2.67 -26.01
C ALA A 322 0.88 1.18 -26.15
N VAL A 323 0.92 0.41 -25.06
CA VAL A 323 0.43 -0.98 -25.05
C VAL A 323 -1.06 -1.02 -25.40
N ALA A 324 -1.88 -0.17 -24.77
CA ALA A 324 -3.33 -0.12 -25.04
C ALA A 324 -3.62 0.28 -26.49
N VAL A 325 -2.90 1.27 -27.04
CA VAL A 325 -2.96 1.67 -28.47
C VAL A 325 -2.57 0.49 -29.38
N SER A 326 -1.52 -0.25 -29.02
CA SER A 326 -1.11 -1.45 -29.78
C SER A 326 -2.21 -2.52 -29.86
N MET A 327 -3.01 -2.63 -28.83
CA MET A 327 -4.11 -3.60 -28.77
C MET A 327 -5.36 -3.08 -29.50
N ALA A 328 -5.61 -1.76 -29.47
CA ALA A 328 -6.76 -1.13 -30.11
C ALA A 328 -6.54 -0.90 -31.62
N GLU A 329 -5.36 -0.44 -32.00
CA GLU A 329 -5.06 0.08 -33.35
C GLU A 329 -3.95 -0.72 -34.06
N GLY A 330 -3.33 -1.66 -33.37
CA GLY A 330 -2.26 -2.50 -33.88
C GLY A 330 -0.85 -2.03 -33.53
N PRO A 331 0.15 -2.95 -33.65
CA PRO A 331 1.53 -2.68 -33.19
C PRO A 331 2.23 -1.59 -34.03
N ALA A 332 1.83 -1.35 -35.26
CA ALA A 332 2.40 -0.31 -36.11
C ALA A 332 2.08 1.11 -35.60
N ALA A 333 0.89 1.32 -34.99
CA ALA A 333 0.50 2.59 -34.41
C ALA A 333 1.26 2.86 -33.09
N ALA A 334 1.58 1.82 -32.33
CA ALA A 334 2.22 1.94 -31.02
C ALA A 334 3.75 2.05 -31.08
N LEU A 335 4.42 1.44 -32.07
CA LEU A 335 5.88 1.39 -32.12
C LEU A 335 6.53 2.79 -32.10
N PRO A 336 6.05 3.80 -32.88
CA PRO A 336 6.61 5.16 -32.80
C PRO A 336 6.51 5.79 -31.40
N LEU A 337 5.44 5.49 -30.63
CA LEU A 337 5.26 5.99 -29.28
C LEU A 337 6.33 5.39 -28.34
N VAL A 338 6.57 4.09 -28.44
CA VAL A 338 7.58 3.38 -27.67
C VAL A 338 9.01 3.80 -28.06
N ASP A 339 9.27 4.02 -29.36
CA ASP A 339 10.56 4.53 -29.86
C ASP A 339 10.86 5.95 -29.33
N ALA A 340 9.85 6.79 -29.18
CA ALA A 340 10.01 8.10 -28.53
C ALA A 340 10.40 7.96 -27.04
N LEU A 341 9.74 7.04 -26.32
CA LEU A 341 10.02 6.75 -24.92
C LEU A 341 11.40 6.10 -24.69
N ALA A 342 11.99 5.46 -25.69
CA ALA A 342 13.33 4.90 -25.59
C ALA A 342 14.43 5.97 -25.39
N ARG A 343 14.11 7.26 -25.62
CA ARG A 343 15.01 8.39 -25.41
C ARG A 343 14.86 9.00 -24.01
N GLU A 344 13.88 8.57 -23.22
CA GLU A 344 13.61 9.09 -21.87
C GLU A 344 14.60 8.51 -20.86
N PRO A 345 15.45 9.33 -20.22
CA PRO A 345 16.44 8.87 -19.26
C PRO A 345 15.81 8.09 -18.09
N ALA A 346 14.61 8.48 -17.66
CA ALA A 346 13.87 7.83 -16.58
C ALA A 346 13.53 6.36 -16.87
N LEU A 347 13.46 5.96 -18.14
CA LEU A 347 13.16 4.59 -18.56
C LEU A 347 14.41 3.76 -18.95
N SER A 348 15.62 4.33 -18.84
CA SER A 348 16.85 3.67 -19.27
C SER A 348 17.13 2.33 -18.59
N ALA A 349 16.76 2.20 -17.30
CA ALA A 349 16.88 0.99 -16.51
C ALA A 349 15.53 0.26 -16.32
N TYR A 350 14.48 0.68 -17.01
CA TYR A 350 13.13 0.11 -16.85
C TYR A 350 12.92 -1.04 -17.85
N TYR A 351 13.04 -2.27 -17.39
CA TYR A 351 13.03 -3.48 -18.22
C TYR A 351 11.75 -3.67 -19.04
N LEU A 352 10.62 -3.10 -18.61
CA LEU A 352 9.36 -3.20 -19.36
C LEU A 352 9.40 -2.42 -20.68
N LEU A 353 10.21 -1.36 -20.81
CA LEU A 353 10.33 -0.64 -22.06
C LEU A 353 10.86 -1.55 -23.21
N PRO A 354 12.04 -2.19 -23.08
CA PRO A 354 12.49 -3.13 -24.10
C PRO A 354 11.59 -4.37 -24.21
N SER A 355 10.95 -4.82 -23.13
CA SER A 355 9.98 -5.93 -23.19
C SER A 355 8.78 -5.59 -24.10
N VAL A 356 8.18 -4.42 -23.94
CA VAL A 356 7.07 -3.94 -24.77
C VAL A 356 7.52 -3.73 -26.20
N ARG A 357 8.70 -3.11 -26.42
CA ARG A 357 9.25 -2.89 -27.74
C ARG A 357 9.49 -4.23 -28.47
N GLY A 358 10.04 -5.22 -27.78
CA GLY A 358 10.23 -6.58 -28.30
C GLY A 358 8.91 -7.22 -28.74
N ASP A 359 7.86 -7.09 -27.92
CA ASP A 359 6.52 -7.60 -28.26
C ASP A 359 5.95 -6.96 -29.52
N LEU A 360 6.07 -5.64 -29.65
CA LEU A 360 5.64 -4.92 -30.88
C LEU A 360 6.40 -5.37 -32.10
N LEU A 361 7.73 -5.53 -32.03
CA LEU A 361 8.59 -5.97 -33.12
C LEU A 361 8.29 -7.42 -33.52
N GLU A 362 8.06 -8.31 -32.55
CA GLU A 362 7.66 -9.70 -32.81
C GLU A 362 6.35 -9.73 -33.60
N ARG A 363 5.33 -8.99 -33.17
CA ARG A 363 4.02 -8.88 -33.85
C ARG A 363 4.08 -8.21 -35.23
N LEU A 364 5.12 -7.40 -35.48
CA LEU A 364 5.40 -6.79 -36.79
C LEU A 364 6.26 -7.69 -37.71
N GLY A 365 6.60 -8.91 -37.32
CA GLY A 365 7.43 -9.81 -38.09
C GLY A 365 8.91 -9.41 -38.16
N ARG A 366 9.44 -8.71 -37.15
CA ARG A 366 10.84 -8.29 -37.01
C ARG A 366 11.58 -9.10 -35.90
N PRO A 367 11.72 -10.43 -36.07
CA PRO A 367 12.15 -11.32 -34.96
C PRO A 367 13.59 -11.05 -34.49
N ARG A 368 14.52 -10.68 -35.39
CA ARG A 368 15.91 -10.39 -34.98
C ARG A 368 16.00 -9.20 -34.02
N GLU A 369 15.21 -8.16 -34.25
CA GLU A 369 15.18 -6.97 -33.41
C GLU A 369 14.43 -7.26 -32.11
N ALA A 370 13.33 -8.00 -32.20
CA ALA A 370 12.57 -8.42 -31.02
C ALA A 370 13.43 -9.24 -30.03
N ARG A 371 14.27 -10.17 -30.55
CA ARG A 371 15.21 -10.95 -29.75
C ARG A 371 16.14 -10.05 -28.94
N GLY A 372 16.80 -9.08 -29.59
CA GLY A 372 17.71 -8.16 -28.92
C GLY A 372 17.03 -7.35 -27.80
N GLU A 373 15.77 -6.95 -28.01
CA GLU A 373 15.01 -6.23 -27.00
C GLU A 373 14.63 -7.14 -25.81
N PHE A 374 14.25 -8.40 -26.01
CA PHE A 374 14.00 -9.33 -24.92
C PHE A 374 15.27 -9.68 -24.12
N GLU A 375 16.41 -9.85 -24.77
CA GLU A 375 17.70 -10.06 -24.12
C GLU A 375 18.08 -8.83 -23.27
N ARG A 376 17.88 -7.61 -23.80
CA ARG A 376 18.07 -6.37 -23.06
C ARG A 376 17.14 -6.28 -21.87
N ALA A 377 15.86 -6.59 -22.03
CA ALA A 377 14.89 -6.60 -20.92
C ALA A 377 15.32 -7.59 -19.83
N ALA A 378 15.77 -8.79 -20.20
CA ALA A 378 16.25 -9.80 -19.28
C ALA A 378 17.49 -9.35 -18.49
N SER A 379 18.36 -8.53 -19.07
CA SER A 379 19.54 -7.98 -18.37
C SER A 379 19.17 -6.89 -17.35
N LEU A 380 18.04 -6.22 -17.50
CA LEU A 380 17.59 -5.12 -16.66
C LEU A 380 16.71 -5.58 -15.47
N THR A 381 15.97 -6.68 -15.61
CA THR A 381 15.12 -7.16 -14.52
C THR A 381 15.92 -7.81 -13.40
N ARG A 382 15.48 -7.60 -12.14
CA ARG A 382 16.03 -8.25 -10.94
C ARG A 382 15.19 -9.44 -10.46
N ASN A 383 14.06 -9.71 -11.12
CA ASN A 383 13.21 -10.85 -10.81
C ASN A 383 13.59 -12.03 -11.71
N GLU A 384 13.98 -13.16 -11.09
CA GLU A 384 14.47 -14.34 -11.82
C GLU A 384 13.39 -15.01 -12.69
N ARG A 385 12.12 -14.97 -12.26
CA ARG A 385 11.01 -15.53 -13.04
C ARG A 385 10.76 -14.73 -14.31
N GLU A 386 10.80 -13.41 -14.22
CA GLU A 386 10.68 -12.52 -15.39
C GLU A 386 11.86 -12.68 -16.34
N ARG A 387 13.08 -12.74 -15.79
CA ARG A 387 14.28 -12.96 -16.58
C ARG A 387 14.18 -14.25 -17.41
N THR A 388 13.80 -15.35 -16.76
CA THR A 388 13.63 -16.65 -17.42
C THR A 388 12.58 -16.59 -18.53
N LEU A 389 11.43 -15.92 -18.28
CA LEU A 389 10.39 -15.74 -19.29
C LEU A 389 10.91 -14.98 -20.52
N LEU A 390 11.61 -13.85 -20.30
CA LEU A 390 12.16 -13.02 -21.38
C LEU A 390 13.20 -13.75 -22.22
N LEU A 391 14.11 -14.50 -21.59
CA LEU A 391 15.10 -15.32 -22.28
C LEU A 391 14.45 -16.46 -23.09
N ARG A 392 13.40 -17.08 -22.56
CA ARG A 392 12.62 -18.09 -23.33
C ARG A 392 11.94 -17.47 -24.55
N ARG A 393 11.40 -16.25 -24.44
CA ARG A 393 10.83 -15.53 -25.61
C ARG A 393 11.92 -15.23 -26.65
N ALA A 394 13.08 -14.71 -26.21
CA ALA A 394 14.21 -14.44 -27.09
C ALA A 394 14.69 -15.70 -27.82
N ALA A 395 14.72 -16.85 -27.16
CA ALA A 395 15.17 -18.12 -27.74
C ALA A 395 14.21 -18.73 -28.76
N ARG A 396 12.95 -18.32 -28.79
CA ARG A 396 11.92 -18.80 -29.76
C ARG A 396 11.93 -18.03 -31.07
N LEU A 397 12.59 -16.88 -31.12
CA LEU A 397 12.73 -16.00 -32.29
C LEU A 397 14.04 -16.25 -33.04
#